data_4d4c94fb3585903fe764b7911ab89e79
#
_entry.id   4d4c94fb3585903fe764b7911ab89e79
#
_cell.length_a   1.000
_cell.length_b   1.000
_cell.length_c   1.000
_cell.angle_alpha   90.00
_cell.angle_beta   90.00
_cell.angle_gamma   90.00
#
_symmetry.space_group_name_H-M   'P 1'
#
loop_
_entity.id
_entity.type
_entity.pdbx_description
1 polymer ?
#
loop_
_entity_poly.entity_id
_entity_poly.type
_entity_poly.pdbx_seq_one_letter_code
_entity_poly.pdbx_strand_id
1 'polypeptide(L)'
;MYHFFAEHENIHDSYIDIVGSDVNHIKNVLRFKEGDKLFISSGDNVDYECSIASMSDEYIRADILSKDEQGKELPSRIILFQGLPKADKMELIIQKAVELGAYSVVPVAMKRSVVKLDAKKAKAKVERWNGIALSAAKQSKRSIQPEVTEVMTFKQALGYAGKLDKLLLPYECAEGMEKTRKVIEEIGHGESVGIFIGPEGGFDRSELDEAVNAGCEIITLGKRILRTETAGMMLLSVLMYNMEE
;
A
#
# COMPACT_ATOMS: atom_id res chain seq x y z
N MET A 1 -7.58 1.68 20.25
CA MET A 1 -8.12 0.31 20.14
C MET A 1 -7.27 -0.40 19.11
N TYR A 2 -6.87 -1.64 19.36
CA TYR A 2 -6.02 -2.44 18.46
C TYR A 2 -6.81 -2.97 17.30
N HIS A 3 -6.13 -3.22 16.17
CA HIS A 3 -6.72 -3.62 14.91
C HIS A 3 -6.06 -4.89 14.39
N PHE A 4 -6.87 -5.83 13.91
CA PHE A 4 -6.47 -7.13 13.39
C PHE A 4 -7.15 -7.41 12.05
N PHE A 5 -6.69 -8.45 11.36
CA PHE A 5 -7.35 -8.96 10.17
C PHE A 5 -7.80 -10.39 10.41
N ALA A 6 -8.93 -10.77 9.84
CA ALA A 6 -9.42 -12.14 9.84
C ALA A 6 -9.76 -12.58 8.42
N GLU A 7 -9.43 -13.84 8.10
CA GLU A 7 -9.83 -14.46 6.85
C GLU A 7 -11.36 -14.70 6.85
N HIS A 8 -11.99 -14.65 5.68
CA HIS A 8 -13.44 -14.80 5.54
C HIS A 8 -14.00 -16.09 6.18
N GLU A 9 -13.22 -17.18 6.13
CA GLU A 9 -13.61 -18.45 6.73
C GLU A 9 -13.75 -18.41 8.25
N ASN A 10 -13.15 -17.42 8.89
CA ASN A 10 -13.17 -17.20 10.33
C ASN A 10 -14.21 -16.14 10.76
N ILE A 11 -14.94 -15.54 9.80
CA ILE A 11 -15.97 -14.53 10.05
C ILE A 11 -17.34 -15.22 9.96
N HIS A 12 -18.06 -15.22 11.07
CA HIS A 12 -19.39 -15.83 11.20
C HIS A 12 -20.45 -14.74 11.43
N ASP A 13 -21.73 -15.10 11.42
CA ASP A 13 -22.83 -14.13 11.54
C ASP A 13 -22.78 -13.28 12.80
N SER A 14 -22.33 -13.82 13.95
CA SER A 14 -22.34 -13.14 15.24
C SER A 14 -20.98 -13.04 15.92
N TYR A 15 -19.96 -13.70 15.43
CA TYR A 15 -18.62 -13.71 16.01
C TYR A 15 -17.53 -13.91 14.96
N ILE A 16 -16.30 -13.61 15.34
CA ILE A 16 -15.09 -13.81 14.53
C ILE A 16 -14.08 -14.59 15.36
N ASP A 17 -13.48 -15.62 14.76
CA ASP A 17 -12.39 -16.36 15.36
C ASP A 17 -11.04 -15.82 14.86
N ILE A 18 -10.24 -15.26 15.76
CA ILE A 18 -8.86 -14.84 15.47
C ILE A 18 -7.96 -16.03 15.69
N VAL A 19 -7.14 -16.37 14.70
CA VAL A 19 -6.26 -17.54 14.70
C VAL A 19 -4.80 -17.16 14.40
N GLY A 20 -3.90 -18.10 14.54
CA GLY A 20 -2.49 -17.95 14.16
C GLY A 20 -1.68 -17.05 15.13
N SER A 21 -0.75 -16.27 14.58
CA SER A 21 0.19 -15.45 15.38
C SER A 21 -0.48 -14.37 16.22
N ASP A 22 -1.67 -13.89 15.81
CA ASP A 22 -2.40 -12.85 16.52
C ASP A 22 -2.96 -13.35 17.86
N VAL A 23 -3.20 -14.66 18.03
CA VAL A 23 -3.61 -15.25 19.33
C VAL A 23 -2.55 -14.99 20.40
N ASN A 24 -1.30 -15.32 20.12
CA ASN A 24 -0.19 -15.07 21.06
C ASN A 24 0.01 -13.57 21.30
N HIS A 25 -0.13 -12.74 20.26
CA HIS A 25 0.00 -11.29 20.38
C HIS A 25 -1.05 -10.70 21.33
N ILE A 26 -2.31 -11.06 21.16
CA ILE A 26 -3.43 -10.60 21.97
C ILE A 26 -3.30 -11.06 23.43
N LYS A 27 -3.03 -12.36 23.65
CA LYS A 27 -2.95 -12.94 25.00
C LYS A 27 -1.72 -12.47 25.79
N ASN A 28 -0.54 -12.61 25.18
CA ASN A 28 0.73 -12.54 25.92
C ASN A 28 1.42 -11.17 25.78
N VAL A 29 1.28 -10.50 24.63
CA VAL A 29 1.89 -9.18 24.41
C VAL A 29 0.95 -8.07 24.86
N LEU A 30 -0.28 -8.05 24.35
CA LEU A 30 -1.27 -7.03 24.69
C LEU A 30 -1.99 -7.32 26.02
N ARG A 31 -2.01 -8.58 26.45
CA ARG A 31 -2.60 -9.06 27.70
C ARG A 31 -4.09 -8.72 27.81
N PHE A 32 -4.80 -8.86 26.71
CA PHE A 32 -6.23 -8.68 26.65
C PHE A 32 -6.96 -9.73 27.45
N LYS A 33 -8.19 -9.40 27.87
CA LYS A 33 -9.09 -10.25 28.65
C LYS A 33 -10.44 -10.35 27.94
N GLU A 34 -11.25 -11.30 28.39
CA GLU A 34 -12.66 -11.37 27.99
C GLU A 34 -13.37 -10.05 28.35
N GLY A 35 -14.17 -9.54 27.41
CA GLY A 35 -14.82 -8.24 27.46
C GLY A 35 -14.01 -7.08 26.87
N ASP A 36 -12.71 -7.23 26.62
CA ASP A 36 -11.92 -6.19 25.94
C ASP A 36 -12.35 -6.04 24.49
N LYS A 37 -12.34 -4.78 24.01
CA LYS A 37 -12.75 -4.43 22.65
C LYS A 37 -11.57 -4.32 21.70
N LEU A 38 -11.79 -4.76 20.46
CA LEU A 38 -10.84 -4.66 19.36
C LEU A 38 -11.55 -4.44 18.03
N PHE A 39 -10.82 -4.00 17.01
CA PHE A 39 -11.30 -3.94 15.64
C PHE A 39 -10.75 -5.10 14.83
N ILE A 40 -11.59 -5.65 13.96
CA ILE A 40 -11.22 -6.69 13.00
C ILE A 40 -11.69 -6.26 11.62
N SER A 41 -10.80 -6.33 10.63
CA SER A 41 -11.17 -6.13 9.22
C SER A 41 -11.13 -7.44 8.47
N SER A 42 -12.07 -7.62 7.53
CA SER A 42 -12.14 -8.78 6.65
C SER A 42 -11.15 -8.73 5.48
N GLY A 43 -10.47 -7.59 5.29
CA GLY A 43 -9.55 -7.40 4.18
C GLY A 43 -10.19 -6.96 2.85
N ASP A 44 -11.50 -6.79 2.82
CA ASP A 44 -12.28 -6.36 1.65
C ASP A 44 -13.10 -5.09 1.90
N ASN A 45 -12.56 -4.21 2.73
CA ASN A 45 -13.15 -2.92 3.11
C ASN A 45 -14.36 -3.02 4.06
N VAL A 46 -14.45 -4.11 4.83
CA VAL A 46 -15.46 -4.27 5.89
C VAL A 46 -14.76 -4.36 7.24
N ASP A 47 -15.21 -3.54 8.19
CA ASP A 47 -14.67 -3.45 9.55
C ASP A 47 -15.70 -3.89 10.58
N TYR A 48 -15.23 -4.54 11.64
CA TYR A 48 -16.03 -5.00 12.76
C TYR A 48 -15.48 -4.46 14.07
N GLU A 49 -16.34 -3.85 14.90
CA GLU A 49 -16.04 -3.64 16.32
C GLU A 49 -16.47 -4.92 17.05
N CYS A 50 -15.54 -5.52 17.77
CA CYS A 50 -15.76 -6.78 18.46
C CYS A 50 -15.39 -6.70 19.94
N SER A 51 -15.95 -7.61 20.75
CA SER A 51 -15.58 -7.84 22.15
C SER A 51 -15.12 -9.28 22.33
N ILE A 52 -14.01 -9.50 23.01
CA ILE A 52 -13.48 -10.85 23.27
C ILE A 52 -14.48 -11.63 24.14
N ALA A 53 -15.00 -12.72 23.61
CA ALA A 53 -15.94 -13.62 24.29
C ALA A 53 -15.21 -14.77 25.01
N SER A 54 -14.17 -15.34 24.38
CA SER A 54 -13.37 -16.40 24.97
C SER A 54 -11.99 -16.49 24.34
N MET A 55 -11.04 -17.04 25.08
CA MET A 55 -9.66 -17.20 24.65
C MET A 55 -9.14 -18.61 24.91
N SER A 56 -8.59 -19.26 23.87
CA SER A 56 -7.87 -20.52 23.94
C SER A 56 -6.39 -20.33 23.55
N ASP A 57 -5.64 -21.42 23.39
CA ASP A 57 -4.29 -21.36 22.83
C ASP A 57 -4.30 -21.43 21.29
N GLU A 58 -5.41 -21.84 20.69
CA GLU A 58 -5.55 -22.03 19.25
C GLU A 58 -6.30 -20.86 18.58
N TYR A 59 -7.28 -20.27 19.26
CA TYR A 59 -8.09 -19.17 18.75
C TYR A 59 -8.57 -18.22 19.86
N ILE A 60 -8.95 -17.02 19.46
CA ILE A 60 -9.67 -16.04 20.26
C ILE A 60 -11.00 -15.76 19.57
N ARG A 61 -12.10 -16.05 20.25
CA ARG A 61 -13.44 -15.71 19.77
C ARG A 61 -13.83 -14.32 20.23
N ALA A 62 -14.26 -13.52 19.27
CA ALA A 62 -14.73 -12.16 19.51
C ALA A 62 -16.15 -11.98 18.96
N ASP A 63 -17.10 -11.60 19.82
CA ASP A 63 -18.47 -11.31 19.43
C ASP A 63 -18.53 -9.99 18.65
N ILE A 64 -19.28 -9.96 17.55
CA ILE A 64 -19.47 -8.77 16.73
C ILE A 64 -20.45 -7.83 17.43
N LEU A 65 -20.01 -6.60 17.74
CA LEU A 65 -20.81 -5.54 18.30
C LEU A 65 -21.43 -4.64 17.24
N SER A 66 -20.65 -4.32 16.20
CA SER A 66 -21.11 -3.54 15.05
C SER A 66 -20.29 -3.88 13.80
N LYS A 67 -20.87 -3.60 12.63
CA LYS A 67 -20.28 -3.78 11.32
C LYS A 67 -20.27 -2.45 10.58
N ASP A 68 -19.14 -2.08 9.98
CA ASP A 68 -18.98 -0.94 9.09
C ASP A 68 -18.67 -1.47 7.68
N GLU A 69 -19.60 -1.26 6.75
CA GLU A 69 -19.49 -1.71 5.35
C GLU A 69 -18.89 -0.64 4.43
N GLN A 70 -18.68 0.58 4.93
CA GLN A 70 -18.03 1.63 4.14
C GLN A 70 -16.51 1.53 4.22
N GLY A 71 -16.00 1.07 5.37
CA GLY A 71 -14.57 0.94 5.60
C GLY A 71 -13.83 2.28 5.60
N LYS A 72 -12.50 2.22 5.38
CA LYS A 72 -11.61 3.40 5.45
C LYS A 72 -10.71 3.54 4.22
N GLU A 73 -11.05 2.87 3.15
CA GLU A 73 -10.23 2.91 1.96
C GLU A 73 -10.60 4.11 1.08
N LEU A 74 -9.59 4.61 0.37
CA LEU A 74 -9.82 5.62 -0.65
C LEU A 74 -10.79 5.09 -1.73
N PRO A 75 -11.62 5.94 -2.33
CA PRO A 75 -12.54 5.53 -3.39
C PRO A 75 -11.82 5.02 -4.63
N SER A 76 -10.55 5.38 -4.80
CA SER A 76 -9.69 5.04 -5.94
C SER A 76 -8.55 4.13 -5.52
N ARG A 77 -8.14 3.19 -6.39
CA ARG A 77 -7.02 2.30 -6.14
C ARG A 77 -5.71 2.91 -6.61
N ILE A 78 -4.86 3.32 -5.68
CA ILE A 78 -3.54 3.89 -5.99
C ILE A 78 -2.47 2.80 -5.88
N ILE A 79 -1.75 2.54 -6.96
CA ILE A 79 -0.66 1.56 -7.02
C ILE A 79 0.68 2.28 -7.15
N LEU A 80 1.58 2.04 -6.21
CA LEU A 80 2.92 2.62 -6.22
C LEU A 80 3.92 1.68 -6.91
N PHE A 81 4.38 2.03 -8.10
CA PHE A 81 5.50 1.38 -8.80
C PHE A 81 6.80 2.04 -8.36
N GLN A 82 7.50 1.41 -7.42
CA GLN A 82 8.69 1.96 -6.79
C GLN A 82 9.96 1.34 -7.34
N GLY A 83 10.80 2.13 -7.98
CA GLY A 83 12.17 1.71 -8.35
C GLY A 83 12.97 1.30 -7.12
N LEU A 84 13.62 0.12 -7.18
CA LEU A 84 14.36 -0.44 -6.04
C LEU A 84 15.38 0.56 -5.51
N PRO A 85 15.20 1.11 -4.30
CA PRO A 85 16.11 2.06 -3.70
C PRO A 85 17.27 1.35 -2.98
N LYS A 86 18.28 2.13 -2.58
CA LYS A 86 19.39 1.63 -1.77
C LYS A 86 18.97 1.38 -0.32
N ALA A 87 19.69 0.49 0.33
CA ALA A 87 19.57 0.16 1.76
C ALA A 87 18.11 -0.22 2.15
N ASP A 88 17.68 0.24 3.31
CA ASP A 88 16.37 -0.11 3.89
C ASP A 88 15.27 0.93 3.57
N LYS A 89 15.51 1.83 2.61
CA LYS A 89 14.53 2.84 2.23
C LYS A 89 13.22 2.26 1.73
N MET A 90 13.25 1.08 1.10
CA MET A 90 12.04 0.41 0.63
C MET A 90 11.08 0.10 1.79
N GLU A 91 11.60 -0.21 2.97
CA GLU A 91 10.78 -0.48 4.16
C GLU A 91 10.02 0.77 4.62
N LEU A 92 10.72 1.92 4.66
CA LEU A 92 10.09 3.21 4.95
C LEU A 92 9.06 3.60 3.89
N ILE A 93 9.37 3.40 2.61
CA ILE A 93 8.48 3.70 1.49
C ILE A 93 7.19 2.89 1.63
N ILE A 94 7.29 1.58 1.85
CA ILE A 94 6.13 0.70 2.00
C ILE A 94 5.30 1.12 3.21
N GLN A 95 5.93 1.32 4.38
CA GLN A 95 5.23 1.78 5.57
C GLN A 95 4.42 3.05 5.29
N LYS A 96 5.04 4.06 4.69
CA LYS A 96 4.37 5.34 4.43
C LYS A 96 3.38 5.27 3.27
N ALA A 97 3.63 4.45 2.26
CA ALA A 97 2.66 4.22 1.19
C ALA A 97 1.37 3.61 1.73
N VAL A 98 1.48 2.62 2.62
CA VAL A 98 0.33 2.01 3.28
C VAL A 98 -0.42 3.03 4.15
N GLU A 99 0.27 3.79 4.98
CA GLU A 99 -0.34 4.85 5.81
C GLU A 99 -1.09 5.91 4.96
N LEU A 100 -0.59 6.19 3.75
CA LEU A 100 -1.14 7.18 2.81
C LEU A 100 -2.16 6.60 1.81
N GLY A 101 -2.69 5.42 2.06
CA GLY A 101 -3.79 4.87 1.29
C GLY A 101 -3.39 4.09 0.03
N ALA A 102 -2.11 3.80 -0.23
CA ALA A 102 -1.75 2.96 -1.36
C ALA A 102 -2.45 1.60 -1.30
N TYR A 103 -3.06 1.19 -2.42
CA TYR A 103 -3.72 -0.11 -2.54
C TYR A 103 -2.70 -1.26 -2.61
N SER A 104 -1.61 -1.05 -3.35
CA SER A 104 -0.48 -1.98 -3.43
C SER A 104 0.81 -1.26 -3.78
N VAL A 105 1.95 -1.93 -3.51
CA VAL A 105 3.28 -1.47 -3.88
C VAL A 105 3.93 -2.51 -4.79
N VAL A 106 4.40 -2.08 -5.96
CA VAL A 106 5.11 -2.89 -6.95
C VAL A 106 6.59 -2.52 -6.94
N PRO A 107 7.49 -3.35 -6.39
CA PRO A 107 8.93 -3.11 -6.47
C PRO A 107 9.42 -3.30 -7.91
N VAL A 108 10.13 -2.30 -8.45
CA VAL A 108 10.56 -2.32 -9.87
C VAL A 108 12.08 -2.30 -9.98
N ALA A 109 12.65 -3.31 -10.63
CA ALA A 109 14.05 -3.35 -11.00
C ALA A 109 14.28 -2.48 -12.24
N MET A 110 14.82 -1.28 -12.05
CA MET A 110 15.10 -0.31 -13.09
C MET A 110 16.58 -0.29 -13.49
N LYS A 111 16.90 0.26 -14.67
CA LYS A 111 18.27 0.31 -15.18
C LYS A 111 19.23 1.01 -14.24
N ARG A 112 18.81 2.11 -13.63
CA ARG A 112 19.62 2.91 -12.70
C ARG A 112 19.45 2.50 -11.22
N SER A 113 18.74 1.40 -10.94
CA SER A 113 18.74 0.79 -9.60
C SER A 113 20.11 0.21 -9.30
N VAL A 114 20.71 0.66 -8.18
CA VAL A 114 21.98 0.10 -7.69
C VAL A 114 21.77 -1.30 -7.09
N VAL A 115 20.64 -1.51 -6.45
CA VAL A 115 20.27 -2.80 -5.86
C VAL A 115 19.88 -3.77 -6.97
N LYS A 116 20.56 -4.92 -7.00
CA LYS A 116 20.26 -6.05 -7.88
C LYS A 116 19.89 -7.24 -7.00
N LEU A 117 18.70 -7.77 -7.19
CA LEU A 117 18.19 -8.91 -6.44
C LEU A 117 18.16 -10.14 -7.36
N ASP A 118 18.77 -11.23 -6.92
CA ASP A 118 18.48 -12.55 -7.49
C ASP A 118 17.10 -13.05 -7.01
N ALA A 119 16.55 -14.08 -7.64
CA ALA A 119 15.20 -14.58 -7.34
C ALA A 119 15.02 -14.96 -5.85
N LYS A 120 16.02 -15.57 -5.22
CA LYS A 120 15.96 -15.96 -3.82
C LYS A 120 15.91 -14.75 -2.87
N LYS A 121 16.78 -13.76 -3.13
CA LYS A 121 16.79 -12.52 -2.33
C LYS A 121 15.53 -11.69 -2.57
N ALA A 122 15.03 -11.64 -3.80
CA ALA A 122 13.79 -10.96 -4.12
C ALA A 122 12.62 -11.54 -3.32
N LYS A 123 12.45 -12.87 -3.32
CA LYS A 123 11.40 -13.55 -2.55
C LYS A 123 11.48 -13.23 -1.06
N ALA A 124 12.66 -13.38 -0.44
CA ALA A 124 12.85 -13.09 0.99
C ALA A 124 12.57 -11.61 1.34
N LYS A 125 12.94 -10.67 0.43
CA LYS A 125 12.63 -9.25 0.61
C LYS A 125 11.13 -8.98 0.51
N VAL A 126 10.43 -9.57 -0.46
CA VAL A 126 8.98 -9.42 -0.63
C VAL A 126 8.22 -9.96 0.58
N GLU A 127 8.59 -11.12 1.11
CA GLU A 127 8.02 -11.67 2.34
C GLU A 127 8.16 -10.68 3.52
N ARG A 128 9.38 -10.12 3.71
CA ARG A 128 9.62 -9.11 4.75
C ARG A 128 8.81 -7.83 4.51
N TRP A 129 8.72 -7.36 3.27
CA TRP A 129 7.99 -6.16 2.90
C TRP A 129 6.48 -6.30 3.12
N ASN A 130 5.90 -7.48 2.84
CA ASN A 130 4.50 -7.76 3.16
C ASN A 130 4.25 -7.76 4.69
N GLY A 131 5.19 -8.23 5.51
CA GLY A 131 5.11 -8.10 6.96
C GLY A 131 5.10 -6.64 7.44
N ILE A 132 5.87 -5.77 6.78
CA ILE A 132 5.87 -4.31 7.05
C ILE A 132 4.55 -3.69 6.62
N ALA A 133 4.04 -4.02 5.43
CA ALA A 133 2.76 -3.54 4.93
C ALA A 133 1.61 -3.93 5.87
N LEU A 134 1.56 -5.18 6.32
CA LEU A 134 0.57 -5.66 7.30
C LEU A 134 0.66 -4.90 8.63
N SER A 135 1.88 -4.69 9.14
CA SER A 135 2.08 -3.94 10.39
C SER A 135 1.62 -2.48 10.26
N ALA A 136 1.93 -1.84 9.12
CA ALA A 136 1.49 -0.48 8.83
C ALA A 136 -0.04 -0.41 8.67
N ALA A 137 -0.67 -1.38 7.99
CA ALA A 137 -2.12 -1.46 7.82
C ALA A 137 -2.85 -1.58 9.17
N LYS A 138 -2.37 -2.47 10.06
CA LYS A 138 -2.90 -2.59 11.43
C LYS A 138 -2.76 -1.28 12.20
N GLN A 139 -1.61 -0.60 12.13
CA GLN A 139 -1.36 0.65 12.84
C GLN A 139 -2.22 1.81 12.32
N SER A 140 -2.34 1.95 11.00
CA SER A 140 -3.16 3.00 10.35
C SER A 140 -4.65 2.65 10.27
N LYS A 141 -5.04 1.47 10.73
CA LYS A 141 -6.42 0.95 10.74
C LYS A 141 -7.03 0.86 9.35
N ARG A 142 -6.24 0.43 8.37
CA ARG A 142 -6.69 0.15 7.01
C ARG A 142 -7.68 -1.01 7.01
N SER A 143 -8.70 -0.94 6.17
CA SER A 143 -9.72 -1.98 6.03
C SER A 143 -9.32 -3.07 5.03
N ILE A 144 -8.21 -2.88 4.32
CA ILE A 144 -7.56 -3.89 3.47
C ILE A 144 -6.13 -4.17 3.92
N GLN A 145 -5.56 -5.28 3.44
CA GLN A 145 -4.12 -5.57 3.56
C GLN A 145 -3.44 -5.21 2.24
N PRO A 146 -2.73 -4.05 2.14
CA PRO A 146 -2.01 -3.68 0.93
C PRO A 146 -0.91 -4.69 0.62
N GLU A 147 -0.90 -5.22 -0.60
CA GLU A 147 0.08 -6.19 -1.06
C GLU A 147 1.36 -5.51 -1.54
N VAL A 148 2.51 -6.07 -1.19
CA VAL A 148 3.75 -5.82 -1.90
C VAL A 148 3.97 -6.98 -2.86
N THR A 149 3.86 -6.71 -4.16
CA THR A 149 3.95 -7.73 -5.20
C THR A 149 5.37 -8.28 -5.36
N GLU A 150 5.54 -9.29 -6.21
CA GLU A 150 6.87 -9.72 -6.64
C GLU A 150 7.62 -8.58 -7.35
N VAL A 151 8.96 -8.65 -7.30
CA VAL A 151 9.81 -7.67 -8.00
C VAL A 151 9.63 -7.82 -9.51
N MET A 152 9.23 -6.75 -10.18
CA MET A 152 9.03 -6.69 -11.61
C MET A 152 10.19 -5.98 -12.32
N THR A 153 10.49 -6.34 -13.55
CA THR A 153 11.24 -5.49 -14.46
C THR A 153 10.39 -4.27 -14.85
N PHE A 154 11.02 -3.21 -15.33
CA PHE A 154 10.28 -2.01 -15.76
C PHE A 154 9.23 -2.32 -16.84
N LYS A 155 9.58 -3.16 -17.81
CA LYS A 155 8.66 -3.62 -18.87
C LYS A 155 7.47 -4.41 -18.30
N GLN A 156 7.69 -5.29 -17.33
CA GLN A 156 6.60 -6.02 -16.67
C GLN A 156 5.70 -5.07 -15.89
N ALA A 157 6.29 -4.10 -15.18
CA ALA A 157 5.55 -3.08 -14.44
C ALA A 157 4.67 -2.22 -15.34
N LEU A 158 5.17 -1.79 -16.52
CA LEU A 158 4.36 -1.10 -17.53
C LEU A 158 3.23 -1.98 -18.07
N GLY A 159 3.50 -3.26 -18.33
CA GLY A 159 2.45 -4.20 -18.78
C GLY A 159 1.37 -4.42 -17.71
N TYR A 160 1.74 -4.47 -16.43
CA TYR A 160 0.80 -4.52 -15.32
C TYR A 160 -0.02 -3.22 -15.22
N ALA A 161 0.65 -2.07 -15.32
CA ALA A 161 0.05 -0.75 -15.24
C ALA A 161 -0.89 -0.42 -16.40
N GLY A 162 -0.74 -1.05 -17.56
CA GLY A 162 -1.60 -0.84 -18.72
C GLY A 162 -3.08 -1.22 -18.54
N LYS A 163 -3.44 -1.78 -17.36
CA LYS A 163 -4.83 -2.06 -16.98
C LYS A 163 -5.42 -0.96 -16.08
N LEU A 164 -4.63 0.04 -15.71
CA LEU A 164 -5.04 1.14 -14.85
C LEU A 164 -5.53 2.32 -15.69
N ASP A 165 -6.42 3.11 -15.12
CA ASP A 165 -7.07 4.24 -15.82
C ASP A 165 -6.12 5.43 -16.01
N LYS A 166 -5.26 5.69 -15.02
CA LYS A 166 -4.31 6.82 -15.02
C LYS A 166 -2.91 6.35 -14.65
N LEU A 167 -1.90 6.82 -15.36
CA LEU A 167 -0.49 6.54 -15.09
C LEU A 167 0.28 7.83 -14.92
N LEU A 168 0.88 8.06 -13.76
CA LEU A 168 1.63 9.25 -13.42
C LEU A 168 3.11 8.93 -13.23
N LEU A 169 3.98 9.71 -13.85
CA LEU A 169 5.42 9.59 -13.70
C LEU A 169 6.03 10.95 -13.37
N PRO A 170 6.33 11.24 -12.09
CA PRO A 170 7.09 12.42 -11.72
C PRO A 170 8.50 12.39 -12.28
N TYR A 171 8.87 13.47 -12.98
CA TYR A 171 10.19 13.61 -13.58
C TYR A 171 10.79 14.99 -13.30
N GLU A 172 12.06 15.03 -12.91
CA GLU A 172 12.73 16.25 -12.45
C GLU A 172 12.85 17.35 -13.50
N CYS A 173 12.92 16.96 -14.79
CA CYS A 173 12.98 17.90 -15.91
C CYS A 173 11.60 18.28 -16.46
N ALA A 174 10.50 17.79 -15.86
CA ALA A 174 9.17 18.20 -16.27
C ALA A 174 8.84 19.61 -15.74
N GLU A 175 8.23 20.42 -16.54
CA GLU A 175 7.83 21.79 -16.20
C GLU A 175 6.31 21.92 -16.13
N GLY A 176 5.87 22.91 -15.35
CA GLY A 176 4.45 23.29 -15.31
C GLY A 176 3.64 22.60 -14.22
N MET A 177 3.70 23.16 -12.98
CA MET A 177 2.84 22.71 -11.88
C MET A 177 1.35 22.79 -12.19
N GLU A 178 0.96 23.68 -13.11
CA GLU A 178 -0.44 23.81 -13.58
C GLU A 178 -0.90 22.53 -14.27
N LYS A 179 -0.06 21.94 -15.14
CA LYS A 179 -0.36 20.65 -15.77
C LYS A 179 -0.54 19.56 -14.71
N THR A 180 0.36 19.49 -13.71
CA THR A 180 0.28 18.49 -12.65
C THR A 180 -1.03 18.63 -11.86
N ARG A 181 -1.44 19.85 -11.51
CA ARG A 181 -2.71 20.08 -10.80
C ARG A 181 -3.90 19.61 -11.64
N LYS A 182 -3.96 20.01 -12.90
CA LYS A 182 -5.02 19.61 -13.81
C LYS A 182 -5.13 18.08 -13.94
N VAL A 183 -4.00 17.39 -14.12
CA VAL A 183 -3.97 15.92 -14.21
C VAL A 183 -4.51 15.27 -12.93
N ILE A 184 -4.16 15.80 -11.75
CA ILE A 184 -4.65 15.29 -10.46
C ILE A 184 -6.14 15.58 -10.28
N GLU A 185 -6.60 16.78 -10.63
CA GLU A 185 -8.01 17.18 -10.56
C GLU A 185 -8.92 16.39 -11.54
N GLU A 186 -8.37 15.90 -12.64
CA GLU A 186 -9.07 15.08 -13.63
C GLU A 186 -9.19 13.58 -13.23
N ILE A 187 -8.60 13.16 -12.10
CA ILE A 187 -8.77 11.79 -11.61
C ILE A 187 -10.15 11.65 -10.99
N GLY A 188 -10.98 10.84 -11.62
CA GLY A 188 -12.34 10.56 -11.15
C GLY A 188 -12.38 9.59 -9.96
N HIS A 189 -13.47 9.69 -9.18
CA HIS A 189 -13.74 8.72 -8.12
C HIS A 189 -13.87 7.30 -8.72
N GLY A 190 -13.19 6.34 -8.11
CA GLY A 190 -13.17 4.94 -8.54
C GLY A 190 -12.16 4.61 -9.64
N GLU A 191 -11.49 5.61 -10.22
CA GLU A 191 -10.40 5.35 -11.17
C GLU A 191 -9.18 4.73 -10.46
N SER A 192 -8.51 3.82 -11.15
CA SER A 192 -7.26 3.22 -10.71
C SER A 192 -6.07 4.04 -11.18
N VAL A 193 -5.14 4.34 -10.27
CA VAL A 193 -4.00 5.22 -10.53
C VAL A 193 -2.69 4.49 -10.28
N GLY A 194 -1.82 4.46 -11.28
CA GLY A 194 -0.44 3.99 -11.16
C GLY A 194 0.54 5.15 -11.04
N ILE A 195 1.38 5.14 -10.02
CA ILE A 195 2.45 6.13 -9.85
C ILE A 195 3.82 5.49 -9.97
N PHE A 196 4.63 5.94 -10.91
CA PHE A 196 5.99 5.43 -11.13
C PHE A 196 7.02 6.34 -10.47
N ILE A 197 7.76 5.84 -9.50
CA ILE A 197 8.84 6.57 -8.82
C ILE A 197 10.17 5.88 -9.14
N GLY A 198 11.12 6.66 -9.69
CA GLY A 198 12.47 6.18 -9.99
C GLY A 198 13.30 5.89 -8.74
N PRO A 199 14.37 5.08 -8.83
CA PRO A 199 15.38 4.94 -7.79
C PRO A 199 16.19 6.25 -7.64
N GLU A 200 17.20 6.28 -6.78
CA GLU A 200 18.04 7.48 -6.57
C GLU A 200 18.74 7.97 -7.85
N GLY A 201 19.00 7.09 -8.81
CA GLY A 201 19.56 7.42 -10.12
C GLY A 201 18.53 7.95 -11.14
N GLY A 202 17.26 8.05 -10.75
CA GLY A 202 16.15 8.44 -11.63
C GLY A 202 15.86 7.41 -12.72
N PHE A 203 15.08 7.83 -13.72
CA PHE A 203 14.77 6.99 -14.89
C PHE A 203 15.87 7.07 -15.94
N ASP A 204 16.14 5.97 -16.63
CA ASP A 204 16.93 5.99 -17.85
C ASP A 204 16.11 6.58 -18.99
N ARG A 205 16.78 7.17 -20.00
CA ARG A 205 16.08 7.78 -21.14
C ARG A 205 15.14 6.81 -21.84
N SER A 206 15.60 5.58 -22.04
CA SER A 206 14.78 4.56 -22.70
C SER A 206 13.57 4.13 -21.84
N GLU A 207 13.69 4.14 -20.49
CA GLU A 207 12.57 3.87 -19.59
C GLU A 207 11.52 4.99 -19.67
N LEU A 208 11.96 6.26 -19.77
CA LEU A 208 11.05 7.38 -19.99
C LEU A 208 10.30 7.25 -21.33
N ASP A 209 11.01 6.93 -22.41
CA ASP A 209 10.41 6.78 -23.73
C ASP A 209 9.40 5.60 -23.72
N GLU A 210 9.73 4.48 -23.08
CA GLU A 210 8.81 3.34 -22.88
C GLU A 210 7.57 3.75 -22.06
N ALA A 211 7.74 4.52 -20.96
CA ALA A 211 6.62 4.98 -20.13
C ALA A 211 5.68 5.92 -20.88
N VAL A 212 6.21 6.87 -21.65
CA VAL A 212 5.40 7.76 -22.50
C VAL A 212 4.62 6.97 -23.55
N ASN A 213 5.26 5.99 -24.20
CA ASN A 213 4.57 5.13 -25.17
C ASN A 213 3.50 4.24 -24.53
N ALA A 214 3.62 3.94 -23.23
CA ALA A 214 2.62 3.21 -22.46
C ALA A 214 1.50 4.10 -21.89
N GLY A 215 1.51 5.42 -22.19
CA GLY A 215 0.48 6.35 -21.75
C GLY A 215 0.75 7.00 -20.39
N CYS A 216 1.97 6.90 -19.85
CA CYS A 216 2.29 7.62 -18.61
C CYS A 216 2.30 9.14 -18.83
N GLU A 217 1.58 9.85 -17.98
CA GLU A 217 1.64 11.30 -17.94
C GLU A 217 2.88 11.74 -17.15
N ILE A 218 3.76 12.48 -17.82
CA ILE A 218 4.93 13.08 -17.20
C ILE A 218 4.50 14.33 -16.46
N ILE A 219 4.71 14.35 -15.15
CA ILE A 219 4.33 15.43 -14.24
C ILE A 219 5.55 15.95 -13.47
N THR A 220 5.43 17.12 -12.86
CA THR A 220 6.45 17.67 -11.95
C THR A 220 5.92 17.73 -10.51
N LEU A 221 6.78 17.51 -9.55
CA LEU A 221 6.50 17.70 -8.11
C LEU A 221 7.06 19.04 -7.58
N GLY A 222 7.36 19.97 -8.47
CA GLY A 222 7.86 21.30 -8.14
C GLY A 222 9.33 21.51 -8.48
N LYS A 223 9.86 22.66 -8.12
CA LYS A 223 11.21 23.13 -8.51
C LYS A 223 12.37 22.43 -7.79
N ARG A 224 12.09 21.66 -6.74
CA ARG A 224 13.12 20.97 -5.94
C ARG A 224 13.19 19.51 -6.32
N ILE A 225 14.42 18.99 -6.40
CA ILE A 225 14.63 17.54 -6.56
C ILE A 225 14.28 16.87 -5.23
N LEU A 226 13.32 15.97 -5.28
CA LEU A 226 12.92 15.17 -4.14
C LEU A 226 13.69 13.84 -4.14
N ARG A 227 14.01 13.34 -2.96
CA ARG A 227 14.50 11.97 -2.82
C ARG A 227 13.42 10.97 -3.22
N THR A 228 13.83 9.77 -3.65
CA THR A 228 12.92 8.74 -4.13
C THR A 228 11.79 8.43 -3.12
N GLU A 229 12.13 8.31 -1.84
CA GLU A 229 11.17 8.13 -0.76
C GLU A 229 10.21 9.33 -0.61
N THR A 230 10.72 10.54 -0.73
CA THR A 230 9.93 11.77 -0.58
C THR A 230 8.97 11.98 -1.76
N ALA A 231 9.41 11.67 -2.97
CA ALA A 231 8.60 11.85 -4.18
C ALA A 231 7.32 10.98 -4.14
N GLY A 232 7.46 9.70 -3.75
CA GLY A 232 6.33 8.79 -3.58
C GLY A 232 5.36 9.26 -2.49
N MET A 233 5.90 9.61 -1.31
CA MET A 233 5.09 10.11 -0.19
C MET A 233 4.33 11.38 -0.55
N MET A 234 5.00 12.35 -1.21
CA MET A 234 4.36 13.59 -1.61
C MET A 234 3.19 13.35 -2.55
N LEU A 235 3.40 12.56 -3.61
CA LEU A 235 2.33 12.33 -4.59
C LEU A 235 1.18 11.54 -3.98
N LEU A 236 1.46 10.51 -3.18
CA LEU A 236 0.43 9.78 -2.43
C LEU A 236 -0.37 10.70 -1.51
N SER A 237 0.30 11.59 -0.75
CA SER A 237 -0.39 12.55 0.12
C SER A 237 -1.30 13.52 -0.64
N VAL A 238 -0.87 13.97 -1.81
CA VAL A 238 -1.69 14.88 -2.65
C VAL A 238 -2.90 14.14 -3.21
N LEU A 239 -2.71 12.90 -3.69
CA LEU A 239 -3.81 12.08 -4.20
C LEU A 239 -4.79 11.72 -3.08
N MET A 240 -4.30 11.27 -1.93
CA MET A 240 -5.13 11.00 -0.75
C MET A 240 -5.97 12.22 -0.38
N TYR A 241 -5.33 13.38 -0.19
CA TYR A 241 -6.01 14.62 0.17
C TYR A 241 -7.08 15.04 -0.86
N ASN A 242 -6.83 14.79 -2.14
CA ASN A 242 -7.79 15.15 -3.22
C ASN A 242 -8.95 14.14 -3.34
N MET A 243 -8.82 12.95 -2.80
CA MET A 243 -9.81 11.86 -2.92
C MET A 243 -10.60 11.62 -1.62
N GLU A 244 -10.08 12.03 -0.46
CA GLU A 244 -10.84 11.98 0.80
C GLU A 244 -11.92 13.07 0.81
N GLU A 245 -13.13 12.67 1.19
CA GLU A 245 -14.31 13.53 1.34
C GLU A 245 -14.36 14.17 2.75
#